data_6ca2ecdb2d946dea9c9c7774dbace7df
#
_entry.id   6ca2ecdb2d946dea9c9c7774dbace7df
#
_cell.length_a   1.000
_cell.length_b   1.000
_cell.length_c   1.000
_cell.angle_alpha   90.00
_cell.angle_beta   90.00
_cell.angle_gamma   90.00
#
_symmetry.space_group_name_H-M   'P 1'
#
loop_
_entity.id
_entity.type
_entity.pdbx_description
1 polymer ?
#
loop_
_entity_poly.entity_id
_entity_poly.type
_entity_poly.pdbx_seq_one_letter_code
_entity_poly.pdbx_strand_id
1 'polypeptide(L)'
;MARKKVSLRDVTADNWEAVADLELAADQEDLVASNLYSIAESHFDPDARPRAVYAGKRVVGFLMYDVQRTRGKARVASIYRFMIDRRHQGKGYGRVALGKALEEISAIARIKRVSIRYMRENPVAKPFYASFGFKEVGKDRDGEVIAELKL
;
A
#
# COMPACT_ATOMS: atom_id res chain seq x y z
N MET A 1 -3.39 0.46 -27.84
CA MET A 1 -2.12 0.39 -27.10
C MET A 1 -2.24 -0.57 -25.95
N ALA A 2 -1.31 -1.50 -25.87
CA ALA A 2 -1.27 -2.44 -24.75
C ALA A 2 -0.95 -1.69 -23.46
N ARG A 3 -1.69 -1.96 -22.38
CA ARG A 3 -1.37 -1.46 -21.06
C ARG A 3 -0.08 -2.12 -20.58
N LYS A 4 0.80 -1.34 -19.96
CA LYS A 4 1.98 -1.91 -19.32
C LYS A 4 1.55 -2.82 -18.17
N LYS A 5 2.21 -3.97 -18.06
CA LYS A 5 1.93 -4.91 -16.99
C LYS A 5 2.37 -4.32 -15.65
N VAL A 6 1.47 -4.34 -14.66
CA VAL A 6 1.78 -3.93 -13.29
C VAL A 6 2.24 -5.14 -12.51
N SER A 7 3.32 -4.99 -11.76
CA SER A 7 3.83 -6.02 -10.86
C SER A 7 4.33 -5.42 -9.56
N LEU A 8 4.35 -6.23 -8.51
CA LEU A 8 4.97 -5.86 -7.24
C LEU A 8 6.29 -6.60 -7.12
N ARG A 9 7.33 -5.89 -6.71
CA ARG A 9 8.68 -6.47 -6.52
C ARG A 9 9.26 -5.99 -5.20
N ASP A 10 10.21 -6.75 -4.67
CA ASP A 10 10.94 -6.34 -3.47
C ASP A 10 11.64 -5.01 -3.70
N VAL A 11 11.74 -4.21 -2.64
CA VAL A 11 12.63 -3.04 -2.62
C VAL A 11 14.03 -3.57 -2.33
N THR A 12 14.98 -3.28 -3.21
CA THR A 12 16.32 -3.85 -3.20
C THR A 12 17.39 -2.76 -3.32
N ALA A 13 18.64 -3.18 -3.23
CA ALA A 13 19.77 -2.27 -3.50
C ALA A 13 19.72 -1.65 -4.91
N ASP A 14 19.08 -2.33 -5.86
CA ASP A 14 19.02 -1.86 -7.25
C ASP A 14 17.89 -0.88 -7.52
N ASN A 15 16.83 -0.86 -6.71
CA ASN A 15 15.65 -0.03 -7.00
C ASN A 15 15.23 0.93 -5.87
N TRP A 16 15.83 0.86 -4.68
CA TRP A 16 15.37 1.68 -3.55
C TRP A 16 15.46 3.18 -3.82
N GLU A 17 16.46 3.62 -4.55
CA GLU A 17 16.59 5.05 -4.90
C GLU A 17 15.44 5.50 -5.80
N ALA A 18 15.11 4.70 -6.81
CA ALA A 18 13.98 5.00 -7.69
C ALA A 18 12.66 5.06 -6.91
N VAL A 19 12.49 4.17 -5.93
CA VAL A 19 11.32 4.18 -5.05
C VAL A 19 11.32 5.43 -4.17
N ALA A 20 12.47 5.79 -3.59
CA ALA A 20 12.57 6.96 -2.72
C ALA A 20 12.32 8.27 -3.49
N ASP A 21 12.65 8.31 -4.77
CA ASP A 21 12.51 9.50 -5.62
C ASP A 21 11.08 9.71 -6.16
N LEU A 22 10.17 8.76 -5.93
CA LEU A 22 8.77 8.93 -6.34
C LEU A 22 8.13 10.08 -5.56
N GLU A 23 7.24 10.82 -6.22
CA GLU A 23 6.64 12.02 -5.65
C GLU A 23 5.11 11.94 -5.66
N LEU A 24 4.50 12.37 -4.56
CA LEU A 24 3.05 12.57 -4.50
C LEU A 24 2.68 13.90 -5.17
N ALA A 25 1.42 14.01 -5.62
CA ALA A 25 0.86 15.30 -5.97
C ALA A 25 0.86 16.22 -4.74
N ALA A 26 0.98 17.54 -4.96
CA ALA A 26 1.13 18.51 -3.87
C ALA A 26 0.02 18.43 -2.81
N ASP A 27 -1.22 18.13 -3.24
CA ASP A 27 -2.36 17.97 -2.34
C ASP A 27 -2.38 16.65 -1.58
N GLN A 28 -1.43 15.76 -1.84
CA GLN A 28 -1.33 14.43 -1.23
C GLN A 28 -0.11 14.26 -0.33
N GLU A 29 0.80 15.24 -0.30
CA GLU A 29 2.08 15.12 0.42
C GLU A 29 1.92 14.77 1.89
N ASP A 30 0.88 15.27 2.55
CA ASP A 30 0.63 15.03 3.96
C ASP A 30 -0.20 13.77 4.25
N LEU A 31 -0.59 13.02 3.20
CA LEU A 31 -1.48 11.86 3.36
C LEU A 31 -0.75 10.57 3.67
N VAL A 32 0.55 10.48 3.38
CA VAL A 32 1.37 9.30 3.66
C VAL A 32 2.77 9.73 4.09
N ALA A 33 3.44 8.86 4.85
CA ALA A 33 4.85 9.04 5.17
C ALA A 33 5.70 8.92 3.89
N SER A 34 6.86 9.55 3.86
CA SER A 34 7.76 9.46 2.70
C SER A 34 8.20 8.00 2.46
N ASN A 35 8.48 7.70 1.20
CA ASN A 35 8.96 6.36 0.86
C ASN A 35 10.31 6.06 1.52
N LEU A 36 11.19 7.06 1.59
CA LEU A 36 12.47 6.89 2.25
C LEU A 36 12.31 6.53 3.73
N TYR A 37 11.41 7.22 4.44
CA TYR A 37 11.10 6.91 5.83
C TYR A 37 10.57 5.47 5.95
N SER A 38 9.67 5.08 5.06
CA SER A 38 9.06 3.74 5.08
C SER A 38 10.09 2.64 4.81
N ILE A 39 11.00 2.87 3.87
CA ILE A 39 12.08 1.93 3.58
C ILE A 39 12.97 1.75 4.81
N ALA A 40 13.37 2.87 5.46
CA ALA A 40 14.17 2.82 6.66
C ALA A 40 13.45 2.06 7.78
N GLU A 41 12.17 2.37 8.01
CA GLU A 41 11.34 1.69 9.01
C GLU A 41 11.31 0.18 8.80
N SER A 42 11.21 -0.25 7.53
CA SER A 42 11.12 -1.67 7.19
C SER A 42 12.36 -2.47 7.60
N HIS A 43 13.51 -1.83 7.71
CA HIS A 43 14.74 -2.50 8.15
C HIS A 43 14.73 -2.84 9.65
N PHE A 44 13.86 -2.17 10.41
CA PHE A 44 13.76 -2.37 11.86
C PHE A 44 12.47 -3.07 12.27
N ASP A 45 11.62 -3.41 11.32
CA ASP A 45 10.35 -4.11 11.57
C ASP A 45 10.33 -5.43 10.78
N PRO A 46 10.50 -6.58 11.45
CA PRO A 46 10.55 -7.87 10.77
C PRO A 46 9.22 -8.25 10.10
N ASP A 47 8.11 -7.61 10.48
CA ASP A 47 6.80 -7.87 9.88
C ASP A 47 6.53 -7.02 8.65
N ALA A 48 7.33 -5.99 8.39
CA ALA A 48 7.11 -5.08 7.27
C ALA A 48 7.45 -5.73 5.93
N ARG A 49 6.62 -5.47 4.93
CA ARG A 49 6.80 -5.97 3.56
C ARG A 49 6.70 -4.80 2.59
N PRO A 50 7.83 -4.11 2.33
CA PRO A 50 7.85 -3.03 1.34
C PRO A 50 7.83 -3.61 -0.07
N ARG A 51 7.01 -3.02 -0.94
CA ARG A 51 6.85 -3.48 -2.32
C ARG A 51 6.99 -2.30 -3.28
N ALA A 52 7.85 -2.44 -4.26
CA ALA A 52 7.96 -1.50 -5.37
C ALA A 52 6.89 -1.85 -6.41
N VAL A 53 6.12 -0.86 -6.85
CA VAL A 53 5.10 -1.04 -7.89
C VAL A 53 5.74 -0.69 -9.23
N TYR A 54 5.74 -1.65 -10.14
CA TYR A 54 6.28 -1.50 -11.49
C TYR A 54 5.16 -1.45 -12.52
N ALA A 55 5.33 -0.62 -13.53
CA ALA A 55 4.58 -0.69 -14.77
C ALA A 55 5.60 -1.02 -15.87
N GLY A 56 5.57 -2.26 -16.36
CA GLY A 56 6.65 -2.79 -17.19
C GLY A 56 7.97 -2.80 -16.42
N LYS A 57 8.97 -2.07 -16.91
CA LYS A 57 10.29 -1.98 -16.28
C LYS A 57 10.48 -0.73 -15.42
N ARG A 58 9.46 0.10 -15.30
CA ARG A 58 9.55 1.38 -14.60
C ARG A 58 8.90 1.30 -13.22
N VAL A 59 9.59 1.82 -12.21
CA VAL A 59 9.01 2.01 -10.88
C VAL A 59 8.02 3.17 -10.95
N VAL A 60 6.77 2.92 -10.57
CA VAL A 60 5.69 3.92 -10.63
C VAL A 60 5.00 4.15 -9.30
N GLY A 61 5.27 3.32 -8.29
CA GLY A 61 4.63 3.46 -7.00
C GLY A 61 5.31 2.64 -5.92
N PHE A 62 4.74 2.73 -4.73
CA PHE A 62 5.22 2.04 -3.55
C PHE A 62 4.03 1.61 -2.69
N LEU A 63 4.15 0.44 -2.11
CA LEU A 63 3.16 -0.10 -1.19
C LEU A 63 3.90 -0.84 -0.08
N MET A 64 3.43 -0.69 1.16
CA MET A 64 3.98 -1.45 2.27
C MET A 64 2.86 -1.98 3.13
N TYR A 65 2.93 -3.27 3.45
CA TYR A 65 2.03 -3.87 4.41
C TYR A 65 2.84 -4.58 5.50
N ASP A 66 2.20 -4.86 6.61
CA ASP A 66 2.80 -5.70 7.62
C ASP A 66 1.90 -6.90 7.92
N VAL A 67 2.55 -7.97 8.38
CA VAL A 67 1.85 -9.23 8.65
C VAL A 67 1.56 -9.40 10.15
N GLN A 68 1.89 -8.41 10.96
CA GLN A 68 1.60 -8.27 12.39
C GLN A 68 1.89 -9.53 13.24
N ARG A 69 2.84 -10.32 12.79
CA ARG A 69 3.19 -11.60 13.42
C ARG A 69 3.74 -11.40 14.82
N THR A 70 4.65 -10.43 14.98
CA THR A 70 5.30 -10.14 16.27
C THR A 70 4.36 -9.42 17.23
N ARG A 71 3.24 -8.86 16.74
CA ARG A 71 2.28 -8.12 17.56
C ARG A 71 1.09 -8.95 18.02
N GLY A 72 1.15 -10.27 17.82
CA GLY A 72 0.07 -11.17 18.23
C GLY A 72 -1.18 -11.11 17.36
N LYS A 73 -1.15 -10.40 16.24
CA LYS A 73 -2.28 -10.28 15.30
C LYS A 73 -2.00 -11.02 13.99
N ALA A 74 -1.50 -12.25 14.11
CA ALA A 74 -1.00 -13.03 12.98
C ALA A 74 -2.04 -13.32 11.88
N ARG A 75 -3.33 -13.06 12.13
CA ARG A 75 -4.39 -13.31 11.14
C ARG A 75 -4.77 -12.07 10.34
N VAL A 76 -4.15 -10.93 10.64
CA VAL A 76 -4.46 -9.66 9.98
C VAL A 76 -3.20 -9.10 9.34
N ALA A 77 -3.30 -8.70 8.07
CA ALA A 77 -2.28 -7.90 7.42
C ALA A 77 -2.77 -6.46 7.36
N SER A 78 -1.88 -5.50 7.53
CA SER A 78 -2.23 -4.09 7.45
C SER A 78 -1.46 -3.44 6.30
N ILE A 79 -2.18 -2.87 5.34
CA ILE A 79 -1.57 -2.03 4.30
C ILE A 79 -1.57 -0.61 4.83
N TYR A 80 -0.39 -0.08 5.13
CA TYR A 80 -0.29 1.23 5.79
C TYR A 80 0.50 2.27 5.02
N ARG A 81 1.08 1.91 3.88
CA ARG A 81 1.71 2.83 2.94
C ARG A 81 1.31 2.42 1.53
N PHE A 82 0.83 3.39 0.75
CA PHE A 82 0.45 3.11 -0.64
C PHE A 82 0.39 4.42 -1.41
N MET A 83 1.17 4.51 -2.49
CA MET A 83 1.14 5.68 -3.35
C MET A 83 1.53 5.31 -4.78
N ILE A 84 1.04 6.12 -5.72
CA ILE A 84 1.49 6.10 -7.11
C ILE A 84 2.11 7.47 -7.40
N ASP A 85 3.27 7.47 -8.05
CA ASP A 85 3.96 8.70 -8.43
C ASP A 85 3.04 9.63 -9.21
N ARG A 86 3.09 10.94 -8.90
CA ARG A 86 2.21 11.95 -9.49
C ARG A 86 2.16 11.93 -11.01
N ARG A 87 3.28 11.58 -11.66
CA ARG A 87 3.39 11.51 -13.13
C ARG A 87 2.68 10.30 -13.72
N HIS A 88 2.32 9.34 -12.89
CA HIS A 88 1.75 8.06 -13.30
C HIS A 88 0.34 7.84 -12.76
N GLN A 89 -0.24 8.82 -12.08
CA GLN A 89 -1.62 8.73 -11.58
C GLN A 89 -2.63 8.85 -12.72
N GLY A 90 -3.86 8.39 -12.49
CA GLY A 90 -4.93 8.45 -13.47
C GLY A 90 -4.85 7.41 -14.59
N LYS A 91 -3.95 6.44 -14.47
CA LYS A 91 -3.75 5.38 -15.49
C LYS A 91 -4.24 4.01 -15.03
N GLY A 92 -4.81 3.91 -13.82
CA GLY A 92 -5.31 2.66 -13.29
C GLY A 92 -4.27 1.81 -12.58
N TYR A 93 -3.03 2.28 -12.42
CA TYR A 93 -1.95 1.51 -11.79
C TYR A 93 -2.24 1.21 -10.32
N GLY A 94 -2.81 2.18 -9.59
CA GLY A 94 -3.14 1.98 -8.18
C GLY A 94 -4.12 0.84 -7.96
N ARG A 95 -5.13 0.75 -8.80
CA ARG A 95 -6.14 -0.31 -8.73
C ARG A 95 -5.52 -1.67 -8.97
N VAL A 96 -4.68 -1.79 -9.98
CA VAL A 96 -4.02 -3.07 -10.29
C VAL A 96 -3.03 -3.42 -9.20
N ALA A 97 -2.27 -2.44 -8.69
CA ALA A 97 -1.30 -2.66 -7.62
C ALA A 97 -1.97 -3.16 -6.34
N LEU A 98 -3.09 -2.55 -5.94
CA LEU A 98 -3.83 -3.01 -4.75
C LEU A 98 -4.35 -4.43 -4.95
N GLY A 99 -4.89 -4.74 -6.12
CA GLY A 99 -5.33 -6.10 -6.45
C GLY A 99 -4.19 -7.11 -6.33
N LYS A 100 -3.00 -6.76 -6.82
CA LYS A 100 -1.82 -7.62 -6.71
C LYS A 100 -1.38 -7.80 -5.25
N ALA A 101 -1.44 -6.74 -4.45
CA ALA A 101 -1.12 -6.83 -3.02
C ALA A 101 -2.10 -7.76 -2.30
N LEU A 102 -3.38 -7.66 -2.60
CA LEU A 102 -4.39 -8.54 -2.00
C LEU A 102 -4.19 -10.00 -2.41
N GLU A 103 -3.82 -10.26 -3.66
CA GLU A 103 -3.47 -11.62 -4.12
C GLU A 103 -2.28 -12.17 -3.33
N GLU A 104 -1.23 -11.36 -3.19
CA GLU A 104 -0.01 -11.73 -2.48
C GLU A 104 -0.31 -12.04 -1.01
N ILE A 105 -1.09 -11.18 -0.34
CA ILE A 105 -1.48 -11.35 1.06
C ILE A 105 -2.37 -12.58 1.24
N SER A 106 -3.34 -12.79 0.34
CA SER A 106 -4.27 -13.92 0.43
C SER A 106 -3.59 -15.28 0.28
N ALA A 107 -2.40 -15.31 -0.33
CA ALA A 107 -1.59 -16.52 -0.41
C ALA A 107 -0.95 -16.91 0.93
N ILE A 108 -0.96 -16.02 1.92
CA ILE A 108 -0.45 -16.30 3.27
C ILE A 108 -1.58 -16.97 4.04
N ALA A 109 -1.50 -18.28 4.22
CA ALA A 109 -2.62 -19.11 4.73
C ALA A 109 -3.20 -18.65 6.07
N ARG A 110 -2.36 -18.13 6.96
CA ARG A 110 -2.80 -17.70 8.30
C ARG A 110 -3.54 -16.36 8.30
N ILE A 111 -3.39 -15.55 7.25
CA ILE A 111 -4.01 -14.23 7.17
C ILE A 111 -5.45 -14.38 6.67
N LYS A 112 -6.39 -13.82 7.43
CA LYS A 112 -7.83 -13.90 7.13
C LYS A 112 -8.47 -12.56 6.83
N ARG A 113 -7.79 -11.46 7.14
CA ARG A 113 -8.30 -10.11 6.92
C ARG A 113 -7.17 -9.17 6.53
N VAL A 114 -7.53 -8.14 5.78
CA VAL A 114 -6.63 -7.02 5.47
C VAL A 114 -7.25 -5.77 6.07
N SER A 115 -6.44 -5.00 6.77
CA SER A 115 -6.85 -3.73 7.38
C SER A 115 -6.13 -2.59 6.66
N ILE A 116 -6.84 -1.50 6.46
CA ILE A 116 -6.28 -0.25 5.93
C ILE A 116 -6.75 0.91 6.80
N ARG A 117 -6.03 2.03 6.71
CA ARG A 117 -6.42 3.28 7.35
C ARG A 117 -6.32 4.40 6.35
N TYR A 118 -7.23 5.36 6.44
CA TYR A 118 -7.19 6.55 5.62
C TYR A 118 -7.81 7.73 6.38
N MET A 119 -7.37 8.92 6.00
CA MET A 119 -7.94 10.16 6.55
C MET A 119 -9.35 10.35 5.99
N ARG A 120 -10.29 10.68 6.88
CA ARG A 120 -11.69 10.89 6.47
C ARG A 120 -11.84 11.96 5.39
N GLU A 121 -10.96 12.95 5.42
CA GLU A 121 -10.96 14.06 4.47
C GLU A 121 -10.45 13.66 3.07
N ASN A 122 -9.88 12.47 2.93
CA ASN A 122 -9.39 11.99 1.63
C ASN A 122 -10.57 11.56 0.75
N PRO A 123 -10.95 12.35 -0.27
CA PRO A 123 -12.16 12.05 -1.05
C PRO A 123 -12.01 10.85 -1.99
N VAL A 124 -10.78 10.42 -2.25
CA VAL A 124 -10.49 9.32 -3.17
C VAL A 124 -10.46 7.97 -2.44
N ALA A 125 -9.98 7.95 -1.19
CA ALA A 125 -9.71 6.71 -0.47
C ALA A 125 -10.98 5.90 -0.22
N LYS A 126 -12.02 6.50 0.34
CA LYS A 126 -13.24 5.78 0.71
C LYS A 126 -13.87 5.01 -0.46
N PRO A 127 -14.22 5.66 -1.59
CA PRO A 127 -14.81 4.92 -2.71
C PRO A 127 -13.84 3.95 -3.35
N PHE A 128 -12.55 4.27 -3.37
CA PHE A 128 -11.52 3.39 -3.92
C PHE A 128 -11.47 2.07 -3.16
N TYR A 129 -11.32 2.13 -1.84
CA TYR A 129 -11.24 0.91 -1.02
C TYR A 129 -12.58 0.18 -0.94
N ALA A 130 -13.70 0.91 -0.87
CA ALA A 130 -15.02 0.30 -0.87
C ALA A 130 -15.26 -0.53 -2.15
N SER A 131 -14.71 -0.10 -3.28
CA SER A 131 -14.83 -0.83 -4.55
C SER A 131 -14.16 -2.21 -4.53
N PHE A 132 -13.22 -2.44 -3.60
CA PHE A 132 -12.60 -3.75 -3.38
C PHE A 132 -13.33 -4.58 -2.33
N GLY A 133 -14.32 -4.03 -1.67
CA GLY A 133 -15.06 -4.71 -0.62
C GLY A 133 -14.65 -4.34 0.80
N PHE A 134 -13.75 -3.39 0.97
CA PHE A 134 -13.39 -2.90 2.30
C PHE A 134 -14.58 -2.22 2.96
N LYS A 135 -14.80 -2.50 4.24
CA LYS A 135 -15.88 -1.91 5.03
C LYS A 135 -15.30 -1.18 6.23
N GLU A 136 -15.83 0.00 6.50
CA GLU A 136 -15.43 0.77 7.68
C GLU A 136 -15.83 0.01 8.95
N VAL A 137 -14.88 -0.14 9.87
CA VAL A 137 -15.10 -0.82 11.14
C VAL A 137 -14.87 0.07 12.36
N GLY A 138 -14.32 1.25 12.18
CA GLY A 138 -14.08 2.18 13.27
C GLY A 138 -13.11 3.28 12.92
N LYS A 139 -12.58 3.90 13.96
CA LYS A 139 -11.55 4.94 13.86
C LYS A 139 -10.41 4.59 14.80
N ASP A 140 -9.20 5.01 14.45
CA ASP A 140 -8.07 4.87 15.35
C ASP A 140 -7.98 6.10 16.29
N ARG A 141 -6.93 6.11 17.11
CA ARG A 141 -6.68 7.14 18.11
C ARG A 141 -6.45 8.52 17.48
N ASP A 142 -5.97 8.57 16.24
CA ASP A 142 -5.70 9.80 15.49
C ASP A 142 -6.90 10.26 14.65
N GLY A 143 -8.02 9.54 14.72
CA GLY A 143 -9.24 9.84 13.98
C GLY A 143 -9.24 9.32 12.54
N GLU A 144 -8.24 8.55 12.13
CA GLU A 144 -8.24 7.92 10.82
C GLU A 144 -9.29 6.81 10.78
N VAL A 145 -9.96 6.68 9.65
CA VAL A 145 -10.92 5.61 9.41
C VAL A 145 -10.18 4.29 9.27
N ILE A 146 -10.66 3.26 9.96
CA ILE A 146 -10.17 1.89 9.81
C ILE A 146 -11.18 1.14 8.95
N ALA A 147 -10.72 0.52 7.88
CA ALA A 147 -11.56 -0.35 7.04
C ALA A 147 -10.90 -1.71 6.89
N GLU A 148 -11.72 -2.74 6.79
CA GLU A 148 -11.25 -4.13 6.69
C GLU A 148 -11.90 -4.87 5.54
N LEU A 149 -11.12 -5.78 4.97
CA LEU A 149 -11.56 -6.73 3.97
C LEU A 149 -11.35 -8.14 4.50
N LYS A 150 -12.42 -8.93 4.51
CA LYS A 150 -12.34 -10.35 4.85
C LYS A 150 -11.91 -11.12 3.60
N LEU A 151 -10.86 -11.90 3.73
CA LEU A 151 -10.33 -12.73 2.64
C LEU A 151 -11.07 -14.05 2.49
#